data_f253f54593a2c610b2d2391b2a7ad77a
#
_entry.id   f253f54593a2c610b2d2391b2a7ad77a
#
_cell.length_a   1.000
_cell.length_b   1.000
_cell.length_c   1.000
_cell.angle_alpha   90.00
_cell.angle_beta   90.00
_cell.angle_gamma   90.00
#
_symmetry.space_group_name_H-M   'P 1'
#
loop_
_entity.id
_entity.type
_entity.pdbx_description
1 polymer ?
#
loop_
_entity_poly.entity_id
_entity_poly.type
_entity_poly.pdbx_seq_one_letter_code
_entity_poly.pdbx_strand_id
1 'polypeptide(L)'
;QIYDNVGDFLGTGFTENTNVNLSQSINGINYSFGVNNSHQNGIIPSTGMDRWGARGLVDWKINPQWNTGFSMNYSSTKITSAPGANDGIMNVVYSAPAEYDLKGIPNHEPGNPTNQILFRSTSFTNPYWWAEHNEYLQHTNRAFGNTYLEYQPDLGLGENFSLKIREQAGLDIWTSDYAIVREMGSTSSLKGGDIENYGSQHNVFNNLFTVNFDGKFGKSDEWRLNVILGNEFNHESIRNWDYYGSNFNFPGFTNIGNATSLTSSEYKRQERTVGFFGSLSMSWQDQVYLTVTGRNDYVSTMPRGSRSFFYPSVSLGWEFTKLPFLQNNKILNYGKLRASFAQVGQAGNYYANYYYTPTYGGGMYSYYPVTYPLPSGVSTFTPYYRVYDEELKPQNTTNYEVGADLHFFGSRLKVEYTYSLQNVEDQIFY
;
A
#
# COMPACT_ATOMS: atom_id res chain seq x y z
N GLN A 1 34.01 -39.19 9.98
CA GLN A 1 32.55 -39.13 9.96
C GLN A 1 32.09 -38.01 9.02
N ILE A 2 30.98 -38.23 8.31
CA ILE A 2 30.38 -37.25 7.44
C ILE A 2 29.07 -36.76 8.11
N TYR A 3 28.85 -35.46 8.18
CA TYR A 3 27.71 -34.81 8.81
C TYR A 3 26.84 -34.14 7.78
N ASP A 4 25.52 -34.25 7.91
CA ASP A 4 24.55 -33.49 7.07
C ASP A 4 24.21 -32.16 7.79
N ASN A 5 25.16 -31.22 7.73
CA ASN A 5 25.03 -29.95 8.41
C ASN A 5 23.78 -29.16 7.97
N VAL A 6 23.30 -29.35 6.74
CA VAL A 6 22.08 -28.68 6.21
C VAL A 6 20.84 -29.34 6.82
N GLY A 7 20.73 -30.67 6.72
CA GLY A 7 19.59 -31.39 7.27
C GLY A 7 19.51 -31.29 8.79
N ASP A 8 20.64 -31.26 9.48
CA ASP A 8 20.70 -31.13 10.95
C ASP A 8 20.33 -29.71 11.45
N PHE A 9 20.56 -28.68 10.64
CA PHE A 9 20.22 -27.27 10.98
C PHE A 9 18.77 -26.95 10.66
N LEU A 10 18.25 -27.45 9.56
CA LEU A 10 16.89 -27.15 9.12
C LEU A 10 15.87 -27.99 9.87
N GLY A 11 14.90 -27.36 10.48
CA GLY A 11 13.74 -27.99 11.09
C GLY A 11 12.64 -28.33 10.10
N THR A 12 11.56 -28.93 10.61
CA THR A 12 10.33 -29.13 9.85
C THR A 12 9.41 -27.95 10.08
N GLY A 13 9.00 -27.27 9.00
CA GLY A 13 8.01 -26.21 9.06
C GLY A 13 6.61 -26.79 9.36
N PHE A 14 5.84 -26.07 10.16
CA PHE A 14 4.46 -26.41 10.49
C PHE A 14 3.60 -25.16 10.34
N THR A 15 2.41 -25.31 9.78
CA THR A 15 1.45 -24.22 9.66
C THR A 15 0.08 -24.68 10.14
N GLU A 16 -0.51 -23.91 11.05
CA GLU A 16 -1.88 -24.09 11.53
C GLU A 16 -2.70 -22.84 11.22
N ASN A 17 -3.90 -23.05 10.64
CA ASN A 17 -4.84 -21.99 10.36
C ASN A 17 -6.21 -22.30 10.96
N THR A 18 -6.69 -21.42 11.82
CA THR A 18 -8.01 -21.52 12.43
C THR A 18 -8.86 -20.34 12.01
N ASN A 19 -10.05 -20.60 11.47
CA ASN A 19 -10.99 -19.59 11.05
C ASN A 19 -12.40 -19.90 11.60
N VAL A 20 -13.00 -18.92 12.25
CA VAL A 20 -14.38 -18.97 12.72
C VAL A 20 -15.13 -17.79 12.15
N ASN A 21 -16.27 -18.09 11.48
CA ASN A 21 -17.12 -17.06 10.90
C ASN A 21 -18.57 -17.31 11.33
N LEU A 22 -19.24 -16.22 11.72
CA LEU A 22 -20.65 -16.17 12.02
C LEU A 22 -21.30 -15.13 11.10
N SER A 23 -22.37 -15.49 10.41
CA SER A 23 -23.13 -14.54 9.61
C SER A 23 -24.62 -14.84 9.74
N GLN A 24 -25.41 -13.78 9.76
CA GLN A 24 -26.88 -13.88 9.83
C GLN A 24 -27.51 -12.67 9.14
N SER A 25 -28.71 -12.89 8.60
CA SER A 25 -29.57 -11.85 8.07
C SER A 25 -30.93 -11.93 8.81
N ILE A 26 -31.34 -10.84 9.45
CA ILE A 26 -32.57 -10.75 10.20
C ILE A 26 -33.15 -9.33 10.15
N ASN A 27 -34.42 -9.19 9.81
CA ASN A 27 -35.16 -7.92 9.86
C ASN A 27 -34.42 -6.74 9.13
N GLY A 28 -33.84 -7.03 7.95
CA GLY A 28 -33.12 -6.02 7.18
C GLY A 28 -31.71 -5.69 7.67
N ILE A 29 -31.20 -6.41 8.68
CA ILE A 29 -29.83 -6.33 9.16
C ILE A 29 -29.08 -7.56 8.70
N ASN A 30 -27.98 -7.35 7.96
CA ASN A 30 -27.02 -8.38 7.63
C ASN A 30 -25.77 -8.14 8.47
N TYR A 31 -25.34 -9.12 9.21
CA TYR A 31 -24.08 -9.02 9.95
C TYR A 31 -23.20 -10.24 9.76
N SER A 32 -21.92 -10.01 9.79
CA SER A 32 -20.90 -11.04 9.72
C SER A 32 -19.76 -10.70 10.66
N PHE A 33 -19.35 -11.68 11.47
CA PHE A 33 -18.17 -11.60 12.32
C PHE A 33 -17.26 -12.76 12.02
N GLY A 34 -15.97 -12.50 11.99
CA GLY A 34 -14.98 -13.53 11.76
C GLY A 34 -13.75 -13.29 12.61
N VAL A 35 -13.17 -14.36 13.10
CA VAL A 35 -11.84 -14.35 13.71
C VAL A 35 -10.98 -15.40 13.03
N ASN A 36 -9.72 -15.10 12.85
CA ASN A 36 -8.75 -16.01 12.28
C ASN A 36 -7.44 -15.97 13.06
N ASN A 37 -6.80 -17.10 13.12
CA ASN A 37 -5.43 -17.26 13.62
C ASN A 37 -4.62 -18.06 12.61
N SER A 38 -3.37 -17.68 12.42
CA SER A 38 -2.39 -18.45 11.66
C SER A 38 -1.12 -18.49 12.45
N HIS A 39 -0.65 -19.70 12.76
CA HIS A 39 0.63 -19.96 13.40
C HIS A 39 1.51 -20.74 12.45
N GLN A 40 2.76 -20.30 12.27
CA GLN A 40 3.72 -20.95 11.40
C GLN A 40 5.09 -20.99 12.07
N ASN A 41 5.64 -22.18 12.21
CA ASN A 41 7.05 -22.37 12.52
C ASN A 41 7.86 -22.42 11.22
N GLY A 42 8.94 -21.65 11.17
CA GLY A 42 9.87 -21.69 10.05
C GLY A 42 10.73 -22.95 10.04
N ILE A 43 11.38 -23.20 8.91
CA ILE A 43 12.37 -24.29 8.80
C ILE A 43 13.73 -23.91 9.40
N ILE A 44 14.03 -22.62 9.53
CA ILE A 44 15.20 -22.12 10.22
C ILE A 44 14.86 -21.99 11.70
N PRO A 45 15.73 -22.46 12.64
CA PRO A 45 15.48 -22.33 14.07
C PRO A 45 15.19 -20.89 14.49
N SER A 46 14.28 -20.72 15.46
CA SER A 46 13.83 -19.42 16.00
C SER A 46 13.12 -18.50 14.99
N THR A 47 12.72 -19.00 13.80
CA THR A 47 11.92 -18.22 12.84
C THR A 47 10.47 -18.69 12.81
N GLY A 48 9.57 -17.78 12.50
CA GLY A 48 8.14 -18.11 12.43
C GLY A 48 7.25 -16.90 12.21
N MET A 49 5.95 -17.18 12.19
CA MET A 49 4.91 -16.15 12.04
C MET A 49 3.71 -16.48 12.92
N ASP A 50 3.25 -15.49 13.66
CA ASP A 50 1.95 -15.49 14.32
C ASP A 50 1.07 -14.39 13.75
N ARG A 51 -0.11 -14.74 13.31
CA ARG A 51 -1.08 -13.76 12.78
C ARG A 51 -2.45 -13.96 13.40
N TRP A 52 -3.01 -12.88 13.91
CA TRP A 52 -4.38 -12.79 14.36
C TRP A 52 -5.16 -11.81 13.51
N GLY A 53 -6.42 -12.13 13.26
CA GLY A 53 -7.32 -11.24 12.56
C GLY A 53 -8.73 -11.33 13.12
N ALA A 54 -9.43 -10.19 13.09
CA ALA A 54 -10.84 -10.09 13.39
C ALA A 54 -11.50 -9.20 12.35
N ARG A 55 -12.72 -9.54 11.93
CA ARG A 55 -13.53 -8.72 11.05
C ARG A 55 -14.95 -8.62 11.55
N GLY A 56 -15.56 -7.47 11.37
CA GLY A 56 -16.97 -7.24 11.60
C GLY A 56 -17.57 -6.49 10.42
N LEU A 57 -18.77 -6.87 10.03
CA LEU A 57 -19.53 -6.20 8.99
C LEU A 57 -20.98 -6.16 9.44
N VAL A 58 -21.61 -5.00 9.30
CA VAL A 58 -23.04 -4.79 9.52
C VAL A 58 -23.55 -3.93 8.37
N ASP A 59 -24.57 -4.43 7.65
CA ASP A 59 -25.37 -3.67 6.70
C ASP A 59 -26.80 -3.65 7.19
N TRP A 60 -27.36 -2.48 7.34
CA TRP A 60 -28.69 -2.30 7.87
C TRP A 60 -29.56 -1.45 6.96
N LYS A 61 -30.59 -2.07 6.42
CA LYS A 61 -31.69 -1.39 5.75
C LYS A 61 -32.68 -0.91 6.83
N ILE A 62 -32.50 0.35 7.27
CA ILE A 62 -33.29 0.98 8.34
C ILE A 62 -34.78 1.04 7.93
N ASN A 63 -35.01 1.45 6.68
CA ASN A 63 -36.31 1.50 6.03
C ASN A 63 -36.11 1.57 4.49
N PRO A 64 -37.17 1.66 3.66
CA PRO A 64 -37.01 1.72 2.20
C PRO A 64 -36.11 2.87 1.68
N GLN A 65 -35.98 3.94 2.45
CA GLN A 65 -35.24 5.14 2.05
C GLN A 65 -33.82 5.22 2.64
N TRP A 66 -33.56 4.55 3.78
CA TRP A 66 -32.34 4.69 4.51
C TRP A 66 -31.60 3.36 4.65
N ASN A 67 -30.35 3.35 4.19
CA ASN A 67 -29.43 2.24 4.40
C ASN A 67 -28.16 2.76 5.09
N THR A 68 -27.58 1.96 5.95
CA THR A 68 -26.30 2.24 6.58
C THR A 68 -25.50 0.96 6.71
N GLY A 69 -24.19 1.11 6.74
CA GLY A 69 -23.32 -0.04 6.97
C GLY A 69 -22.03 0.38 7.64
N PHE A 70 -21.43 -0.61 8.27
CA PHE A 70 -20.16 -0.50 8.96
C PHE A 70 -19.35 -1.75 8.70
N SER A 71 -18.09 -1.58 8.37
CA SER A 71 -17.12 -2.67 8.29
C SER A 71 -15.86 -2.31 9.04
N MET A 72 -15.31 -3.27 9.77
CA MET A 72 -14.05 -3.14 10.48
C MET A 72 -13.25 -4.42 10.37
N ASN A 73 -11.97 -4.28 10.07
CA ASN A 73 -11.00 -5.36 10.03
C ASN A 73 -9.83 -4.98 10.93
N TYR A 74 -9.34 -5.94 11.67
CA TYR A 74 -8.13 -5.81 12.45
C TYR A 74 -7.21 -7.00 12.15
N SER A 75 -5.92 -6.76 12.06
CA SER A 75 -4.91 -7.81 11.98
C SER A 75 -3.66 -7.42 12.76
N SER A 76 -3.10 -8.41 13.44
CA SER A 76 -1.81 -8.33 14.10
C SER A 76 -0.94 -9.46 13.56
N THR A 77 0.24 -9.14 13.06
CA THR A 77 1.16 -10.10 12.47
C THR A 77 2.54 -9.90 13.08
N LYS A 78 3.05 -10.94 13.74
CA LYS A 78 4.41 -11.01 14.28
C LYS A 78 5.20 -12.00 13.43
N ILE A 79 6.33 -11.57 12.88
CA ILE A 79 7.24 -12.39 12.09
C ILE A 79 8.62 -12.34 12.73
N THR A 80 9.18 -13.48 13.04
CA THR A 80 10.60 -13.61 13.41
C THR A 80 11.31 -14.23 12.21
N SER A 81 12.32 -13.54 11.69
CA SER A 81 13.06 -13.93 10.48
C SER A 81 14.55 -14.04 10.75
N ALA A 82 15.28 -14.59 9.81
CA ALA A 82 16.74 -14.65 9.79
C ALA A 82 17.31 -13.78 8.67
N PRO A 83 18.53 -13.23 8.82
CA PRO A 83 19.17 -12.48 7.76
C PRO A 83 19.38 -13.34 6.52
N GLY A 84 19.10 -12.74 5.36
CA GLY A 84 19.27 -13.35 4.04
C GLY A 84 20.57 -12.95 3.35
N ALA A 85 20.71 -13.39 2.11
CA ALA A 85 21.82 -13.09 1.20
C ALA A 85 23.22 -13.50 1.73
N ASN A 86 24.26 -12.78 1.36
CA ASN A 86 25.64 -13.14 1.67
C ASN A 86 25.97 -13.12 3.17
N ASP A 87 25.30 -12.27 3.95
CA ASP A 87 25.47 -12.18 5.40
C ASP A 87 24.50 -13.10 6.14
N GLY A 88 23.73 -13.90 5.40
CA GLY A 88 22.73 -14.81 5.91
C GLY A 88 23.34 -16.04 6.55
N ILE A 89 22.72 -16.52 7.63
CA ILE A 89 23.16 -17.71 8.37
C ILE A 89 23.16 -18.96 7.48
N MET A 90 22.29 -19.06 6.49
CA MET A 90 22.27 -20.18 5.55
C MET A 90 23.53 -20.26 4.68
N ASN A 91 24.19 -19.13 4.37
CA ASN A 91 25.47 -19.15 3.68
C ASN A 91 26.56 -19.89 4.52
N VAL A 92 26.53 -19.72 5.84
CA VAL A 92 27.43 -20.45 6.76
C VAL A 92 27.09 -21.92 6.78
N VAL A 93 25.81 -22.29 6.90
CA VAL A 93 25.34 -23.67 6.90
C VAL A 93 25.75 -24.41 5.62
N TYR A 94 25.46 -23.82 4.44
CA TYR A 94 25.80 -24.41 3.14
C TYR A 94 27.31 -24.52 2.87
N SER A 95 28.12 -23.67 3.50
CA SER A 95 29.56 -23.68 3.34
C SER A 95 30.29 -24.54 4.40
N ALA A 96 29.58 -25.13 5.33
CA ALA A 96 30.17 -26.01 6.35
C ALA A 96 30.71 -27.27 5.65
N PRO A 97 32.02 -27.62 5.86
CA PRO A 97 32.55 -28.88 5.36
C PRO A 97 31.83 -30.08 5.95
N ALA A 98 31.66 -31.14 5.17
CA ALA A 98 30.95 -32.32 5.62
C ALA A 98 31.69 -33.09 6.79
N GLU A 99 32.98 -32.82 6.98
CA GLU A 99 33.75 -33.36 8.12
C GLU A 99 33.61 -32.54 9.41
N TYR A 100 33.01 -31.33 9.31
CA TYR A 100 32.78 -30.46 10.47
C TYR A 100 31.40 -30.71 11.07
N ASP A 101 31.37 -31.10 12.35
CA ASP A 101 30.11 -31.30 13.07
C ASP A 101 29.57 -29.96 13.58
N LEU A 102 28.82 -29.26 12.71
CA LEU A 102 28.30 -27.92 13.00
C LEU A 102 27.33 -27.90 14.20
N LYS A 103 26.61 -29.01 14.42
CA LYS A 103 25.63 -29.16 15.50
C LYS A 103 26.26 -29.68 16.77
N GLY A 104 27.19 -30.64 16.68
CA GLY A 104 27.78 -31.31 17.83
C GLY A 104 28.90 -30.52 18.48
N ILE A 105 29.58 -29.63 17.75
CA ILE A 105 30.57 -28.73 18.31
C ILE A 105 29.84 -27.55 18.99
N PRO A 106 30.20 -27.21 20.26
CA PRO A 106 29.60 -26.04 20.92
C PRO A 106 29.69 -24.76 20.05
N ASN A 107 28.63 -23.98 20.03
CA ASN A 107 28.60 -22.76 19.23
C ASN A 107 29.38 -21.58 19.85
N HIS A 108 29.79 -21.72 21.14
CA HIS A 108 30.59 -20.75 21.87
C HIS A 108 31.49 -21.45 22.90
N GLU A 109 32.50 -20.74 23.40
CA GLU A 109 33.37 -21.25 24.45
C GLU A 109 32.62 -21.44 25.77
N PRO A 110 32.87 -22.55 26.50
CA PRO A 110 32.25 -22.79 27.80
C PRO A 110 32.48 -21.64 28.78
N GLY A 111 31.39 -21.11 29.33
CA GLY A 111 31.41 -19.99 30.26
C GLY A 111 31.62 -18.60 29.64
N ASN A 112 31.75 -18.53 28.33
CA ASN A 112 31.86 -17.27 27.61
C ASN A 112 30.94 -17.24 26.39
N PRO A 113 29.66 -16.92 26.55
CA PRO A 113 28.66 -16.94 25.45
C PRO A 113 28.92 -15.92 24.36
N THR A 114 29.73 -14.90 24.61
CA THR A 114 30.08 -13.88 23.61
C THR A 114 31.25 -14.27 22.71
N ASN A 115 31.95 -15.39 23.03
CA ASN A 115 33.05 -15.88 22.20
C ASN A 115 32.62 -17.11 21.41
N GLN A 116 32.23 -16.88 20.16
CA GLN A 116 31.71 -17.93 19.28
C GLN A 116 32.83 -18.90 18.82
N ILE A 117 32.49 -20.17 18.66
CA ILE A 117 33.31 -21.15 17.96
C ILE A 117 32.94 -21.17 16.50
N LEU A 118 33.90 -20.85 15.64
CA LEU A 118 33.71 -20.64 14.21
C LEU A 118 34.60 -21.59 13.42
N PHE A 119 34.06 -22.23 12.37
CA PHE A 119 34.85 -23.02 11.41
C PHE A 119 35.36 -22.20 10.23
N ARG A 120 34.77 -21.04 10.02
CA ARG A 120 35.07 -20.10 8.92
C ARG A 120 35.67 -18.82 9.52
N SER A 121 35.89 -17.82 8.69
CA SER A 121 36.47 -16.55 9.13
C SER A 121 35.58 -15.86 10.19
N THR A 122 36.20 -15.01 11.01
CA THR A 122 35.53 -14.21 12.05
C THR A 122 34.48 -13.22 11.53
N SER A 123 34.27 -13.18 10.21
CA SER A 123 33.24 -12.34 9.58
C SER A 123 31.87 -13.02 9.51
N PHE A 124 31.75 -14.29 9.89
CA PHE A 124 30.51 -15.06 9.77
C PHE A 124 30.09 -15.62 11.13
N THR A 125 28.89 -15.23 11.55
CA THR A 125 28.29 -15.71 12.81
C THR A 125 27.94 -17.20 12.72
N ASN A 126 28.22 -17.95 13.78
CA ASN A 126 27.78 -19.35 13.90
C ASN A 126 26.24 -19.39 13.83
N PRO A 127 25.64 -20.23 12.97
CA PRO A 127 24.18 -20.23 12.75
C PRO A 127 23.39 -20.67 13.99
N TYR A 128 23.86 -21.60 14.79
CA TYR A 128 23.21 -21.98 16.04
C TYR A 128 23.29 -20.89 17.09
N TRP A 129 24.47 -20.25 17.21
CA TRP A 129 24.66 -19.11 18.09
C TRP A 129 23.75 -17.95 17.71
N TRP A 130 23.62 -17.69 16.39
CA TRP A 130 22.71 -16.66 15.89
C TRP A 130 21.27 -16.93 16.31
N ALA A 131 20.81 -18.17 16.14
CA ALA A 131 19.42 -18.56 16.46
C ALA A 131 19.10 -18.47 17.97
N GLU A 132 20.09 -18.50 18.82
CA GLU A 132 19.96 -18.40 20.27
C GLU A 132 20.04 -16.96 20.80
N HIS A 133 20.79 -16.07 20.12
CA HIS A 133 21.18 -14.77 20.67
C HIS A 133 20.73 -13.57 19.86
N ASN A 134 20.43 -13.74 18.57
CA ASN A 134 20.03 -12.65 17.70
C ASN A 134 18.54 -12.74 17.32
N GLU A 135 17.93 -11.62 17.07
CA GLU A 135 16.52 -11.57 16.69
C GLU A 135 16.30 -10.56 15.55
N TYR A 136 15.51 -10.96 14.54
CA TYR A 136 14.98 -10.08 13.50
C TYR A 136 13.47 -10.18 13.57
N LEU A 137 12.86 -9.23 14.26
CA LEU A 137 11.43 -9.17 14.54
C LEU A 137 10.77 -8.10 13.69
N GLN A 138 9.63 -8.47 13.11
CA GLN A 138 8.67 -7.54 12.53
C GLN A 138 7.32 -7.73 13.22
N HIS A 139 6.70 -6.65 13.67
CA HIS A 139 5.36 -6.68 14.22
C HIS A 139 4.49 -5.62 13.51
N THR A 140 3.46 -6.06 12.81
CA THR A 140 2.53 -5.18 12.09
C THR A 140 1.14 -5.30 12.68
N ASN A 141 0.59 -4.18 13.12
CA ASN A 141 -0.79 -4.04 13.55
C ASN A 141 -1.52 -3.15 12.54
N ARG A 142 -2.67 -3.61 12.04
CA ARG A 142 -3.49 -2.84 11.09
C ARG A 142 -4.96 -2.91 11.47
N ALA A 143 -5.61 -1.76 11.47
CA ALA A 143 -7.05 -1.63 11.59
C ALA A 143 -7.57 -0.81 10.41
N PHE A 144 -8.52 -1.36 9.66
CA PHE A 144 -9.13 -0.65 8.54
C PHE A 144 -10.61 -0.98 8.42
N GLY A 145 -11.36 -0.02 7.92
CA GLY A 145 -12.79 -0.19 7.75
C GLY A 145 -13.45 1.04 7.16
N ASN A 146 -14.74 0.94 7.00
CA ASN A 146 -15.55 2.06 6.53
C ASN A 146 -16.93 2.03 7.14
N THR A 147 -17.59 3.18 7.09
CA THR A 147 -19.01 3.34 7.38
C THR A 147 -19.66 4.17 6.30
N TYR A 148 -20.93 3.93 6.03
CA TYR A 148 -21.69 4.73 5.10
C TYR A 148 -23.11 4.98 5.60
N LEU A 149 -23.66 6.09 5.13
CA LEU A 149 -25.08 6.40 5.23
C LEU A 149 -25.59 6.72 3.83
N GLU A 150 -26.66 6.04 3.43
CA GLU A 150 -27.29 6.19 2.12
C GLU A 150 -28.75 6.58 2.28
N TYR A 151 -29.16 7.60 1.56
CA TYR A 151 -30.53 8.09 1.51
C TYR A 151 -31.07 8.03 0.09
N GLN A 152 -32.21 7.38 -0.07
CA GLN A 152 -32.94 7.27 -1.32
C GLN A 152 -34.35 7.87 -1.12
N PRO A 153 -34.53 9.17 -1.36
CA PRO A 153 -35.82 9.83 -1.25
C PRO A 153 -36.79 9.29 -2.31
N ASP A 154 -38.06 9.19 -1.92
CA ASP A 154 -39.14 9.04 -2.91
C ASP A 154 -39.34 10.40 -3.59
N LEU A 155 -39.06 10.45 -4.89
CA LEU A 155 -39.19 11.69 -5.68
C LEU A 155 -40.61 11.98 -6.12
N GLY A 156 -41.54 11.01 -5.96
CA GLY A 156 -42.88 11.13 -6.50
C GLY A 156 -42.96 11.15 -8.02
N LEU A 157 -41.85 10.81 -8.72
CA LEU A 157 -41.75 10.82 -10.18
C LEU A 157 -41.95 9.46 -10.82
N GLY A 158 -42.40 8.46 -10.03
CA GLY A 158 -42.54 7.08 -10.46
C GLY A 158 -41.23 6.28 -10.44
N GLU A 159 -41.30 5.00 -10.81
CA GLU A 159 -40.18 4.05 -10.72
C GLU A 159 -39.05 4.33 -11.73
N ASN A 160 -39.31 5.19 -12.71
CA ASN A 160 -38.34 5.53 -13.75
C ASN A 160 -37.25 6.50 -13.28
N PHE A 161 -37.40 7.08 -12.10
CA PHE A 161 -36.45 8.05 -11.57
C PHE A 161 -36.03 7.67 -10.16
N SER A 162 -34.75 7.71 -9.90
CA SER A 162 -34.22 7.50 -8.55
C SER A 162 -33.11 8.49 -8.22
N LEU A 163 -33.06 8.89 -6.96
CA LEU A 163 -32.00 9.72 -6.41
C LEU A 163 -31.40 8.96 -5.24
N LYS A 164 -30.07 8.88 -5.20
CA LYS A 164 -29.32 8.26 -4.13
C LYS A 164 -28.27 9.26 -3.65
N ILE A 165 -28.31 9.56 -2.37
CA ILE A 165 -27.31 10.39 -1.70
C ILE A 165 -26.56 9.49 -0.73
N ARG A 166 -25.24 9.45 -0.86
CA ARG A 166 -24.40 8.59 -0.04
C ARG A 166 -23.21 9.35 0.50
N GLU A 167 -22.99 9.21 1.78
CA GLU A 167 -21.80 9.63 2.50
C GLU A 167 -21.08 8.38 2.98
N GLN A 168 -19.78 8.28 2.71
CA GLN A 168 -18.94 7.18 3.14
C GLN A 168 -17.64 7.71 3.73
N ALA A 169 -17.29 7.24 4.93
CA ALA A 169 -16.00 7.52 5.54
C ALA A 169 -15.23 6.22 5.73
N GLY A 170 -13.95 6.25 5.41
CA GLY A 170 -13.01 5.12 5.54
C GLY A 170 -11.80 5.50 6.37
N LEU A 171 -11.28 4.52 7.09
CA LEU A 171 -10.09 4.64 7.91
C LEU A 171 -9.20 3.43 7.68
N ASP A 172 -7.89 3.65 7.53
CA ASP A 172 -6.87 2.61 7.46
C ASP A 172 -5.64 3.07 8.26
N ILE A 173 -5.39 2.39 9.36
CA ILE A 173 -4.29 2.70 10.27
C ILE A 173 -3.45 1.46 10.42
N TRP A 174 -2.14 1.57 10.15
CA TRP A 174 -1.22 0.49 10.47
C TRP A 174 0.09 1.01 11.02
N THR A 175 0.67 0.20 11.88
CA THR A 175 1.99 0.40 12.44
C THR A 175 2.82 -0.85 12.18
N SER A 176 4.00 -0.68 11.61
CA SER A 176 4.99 -1.75 11.45
C SER A 176 6.22 -1.39 12.27
N ASP A 177 6.48 -2.20 13.29
CA ASP A 177 7.64 -2.10 14.17
C ASP A 177 8.62 -3.19 13.80
N TYR A 178 9.89 -2.83 13.69
CA TYR A 178 10.99 -3.75 13.43
C TYR A 178 12.01 -3.63 14.57
N ALA A 179 12.48 -4.78 15.03
CA ALA A 179 13.59 -4.86 15.97
C ALA A 179 14.65 -5.80 15.39
N ILE A 180 15.84 -5.29 15.17
CA ILE A 180 17.01 -6.07 14.80
C ILE A 180 17.95 -6.04 15.99
N VAL A 181 18.19 -7.22 16.57
CA VAL A 181 19.07 -7.38 17.71
C VAL A 181 20.24 -8.26 17.31
N ARG A 182 21.44 -7.76 17.52
CA ARG A 182 22.69 -8.50 17.39
C ARG A 182 23.43 -8.43 18.72
N GLU A 183 23.44 -9.54 19.43
CA GLU A 183 24.04 -9.66 20.76
C GLU A 183 25.57 -9.42 20.72
N MET A 184 26.13 -9.06 21.86
CA MET A 184 27.59 -9.00 22.04
C MET A 184 28.26 -10.32 21.63
N GLY A 185 29.29 -10.19 20.80
CA GLY A 185 29.93 -11.35 20.19
C GLY A 185 29.42 -11.71 18.79
N SER A 186 28.36 -11.09 18.32
CA SER A 186 27.93 -11.24 16.92
C SER A 186 29.02 -10.74 15.96
N THR A 187 29.34 -11.55 14.94
CA THR A 187 30.40 -11.20 13.98
C THR A 187 29.90 -10.22 12.92
N SER A 188 28.59 -10.14 12.70
CA SER A 188 27.94 -9.23 11.74
C SER A 188 27.74 -7.82 12.28
N SER A 189 28.10 -7.56 13.53
CA SER A 189 28.07 -6.24 14.14
C SER A 189 29.45 -5.84 14.65
N LEU A 190 29.60 -4.60 15.07
CA LEU A 190 30.69 -4.21 15.95
C LEU A 190 30.65 -5.13 17.16
N LYS A 191 31.71 -5.89 17.48
CA LYS A 191 31.77 -6.94 18.52
C LYS A 191 31.06 -6.62 19.85
N GLY A 192 30.70 -5.38 20.09
CA GLY A 192 29.99 -4.89 21.24
C GLY A 192 28.46 -5.08 21.22
N GLY A 193 27.90 -5.67 20.16
CA GLY A 193 26.45 -5.80 20.01
C GLY A 193 25.77 -4.50 19.56
N ASP A 194 24.59 -4.63 18.98
CA ASP A 194 23.78 -3.50 18.57
C ASP A 194 22.28 -3.86 18.51
N ILE A 195 21.46 -2.85 18.63
CA ILE A 195 20.02 -2.93 18.47
C ILE A 195 19.52 -1.79 17.61
N GLU A 196 18.65 -2.12 16.65
CA GLU A 196 17.97 -1.16 15.79
C GLU A 196 16.45 -1.37 15.92
N ASN A 197 15.77 -0.35 16.45
CA ASN A 197 14.31 -0.31 16.52
C ASN A 197 13.81 0.75 15.57
N TYR A 198 13.25 0.32 14.45
CA TYR A 198 12.70 1.24 13.45
C TYR A 198 11.28 0.85 13.07
N GLY A 199 10.58 1.77 12.47
CA GLY A 199 9.22 1.48 12.05
C GLY A 199 8.55 2.60 11.31
N SER A 200 7.32 2.31 10.94
CA SER A 200 6.44 3.26 10.28
C SER A 200 5.02 3.17 10.82
N GLN A 201 4.40 4.32 10.97
CA GLN A 201 2.98 4.45 11.23
C GLN A 201 2.33 5.18 10.06
N HIS A 202 1.29 4.57 9.49
CA HIS A 202 0.48 5.14 8.44
C HIS A 202 -0.94 5.32 8.93
N ASN A 203 -1.50 6.50 8.67
CA ASN A 203 -2.89 6.80 8.94
C ASN A 203 -3.49 7.35 7.65
N VAL A 204 -4.49 6.66 7.12
CA VAL A 204 -5.23 7.08 5.93
C VAL A 204 -6.68 7.28 6.33
N PHE A 205 -7.19 8.47 6.08
CA PHE A 205 -8.60 8.78 6.19
C PHE A 205 -9.12 9.20 4.83
N ASN A 206 -10.22 8.61 4.41
CA ASN A 206 -10.94 9.04 3.22
C ASN A 206 -12.40 9.31 3.54
N ASN A 207 -12.97 10.25 2.79
CA ASN A 207 -14.37 10.59 2.84
C ASN A 207 -14.86 10.77 1.41
N LEU A 208 -16.00 10.17 1.08
CA LEU A 208 -16.61 10.20 -0.23
C LEU A 208 -18.09 10.53 -0.10
N PHE A 209 -18.46 11.72 -0.55
CA PHE A 209 -19.84 12.12 -0.72
C PHE A 209 -20.27 11.98 -2.17
N THR A 210 -21.41 11.36 -2.44
CA THR A 210 -21.94 11.21 -3.79
C THR A 210 -23.43 11.45 -3.84
N VAL A 211 -23.88 12.08 -4.92
CA VAL A 211 -25.25 12.21 -5.32
C VAL A 211 -25.40 11.53 -6.68
N ASN A 212 -26.19 10.50 -6.76
CA ASN A 212 -26.46 9.74 -7.98
C ASN A 212 -27.92 9.88 -8.36
N PHE A 213 -28.19 10.35 -9.57
CA PHE A 213 -29.52 10.44 -10.17
C PHE A 213 -29.59 9.50 -11.37
N ASP A 214 -30.55 8.61 -11.36
CA ASP A 214 -30.90 7.73 -12.48
C ASP A 214 -32.27 8.09 -13.02
N GLY A 215 -32.40 8.14 -14.35
CA GLY A 215 -33.64 8.45 -15.00
C GLY A 215 -33.83 7.70 -16.31
N LYS A 216 -35.08 7.27 -16.56
CA LYS A 216 -35.50 6.72 -17.84
C LYS A 216 -36.67 7.57 -18.34
N PHE A 217 -36.63 7.99 -19.58
CA PHE A 217 -37.65 8.86 -20.16
C PHE A 217 -37.82 8.62 -21.66
N GLY A 218 -38.87 9.19 -22.21
CA GLY A 218 -39.27 8.97 -23.62
C GLY A 218 -40.49 8.02 -23.71
N LYS A 219 -40.97 7.80 -24.92
CA LYS A 219 -42.22 7.03 -25.14
C LYS A 219 -42.12 5.55 -24.78
N SER A 220 -40.95 4.98 -24.71
CA SER A 220 -40.68 3.57 -24.39
C SER A 220 -39.38 3.45 -23.63
N ASP A 221 -39.10 4.39 -22.72
CA ASP A 221 -37.85 4.46 -21.95
C ASP A 221 -36.61 4.45 -22.84
N GLU A 222 -36.74 5.10 -24.00
CA GLU A 222 -35.67 5.10 -25.02
C GLU A 222 -34.45 5.89 -24.61
N TRP A 223 -34.58 6.77 -23.62
CA TRP A 223 -33.49 7.51 -23.03
C TRP A 223 -33.20 7.01 -21.61
N ARG A 224 -31.95 6.76 -21.34
CA ARG A 224 -31.47 6.53 -19.99
C ARG A 224 -30.41 7.55 -19.65
N LEU A 225 -30.51 8.11 -18.47
CA LEU A 225 -29.62 9.10 -17.92
C LEU A 225 -29.12 8.65 -16.56
N ASN A 226 -27.83 8.70 -16.35
CA ASN A 226 -27.21 8.58 -15.03
C ASN A 226 -26.32 9.80 -14.80
N VAL A 227 -26.51 10.49 -13.69
CA VAL A 227 -25.68 11.64 -13.28
C VAL A 227 -25.14 11.35 -11.90
N ILE A 228 -23.82 11.42 -11.78
CA ILE A 228 -23.13 11.32 -10.51
C ILE A 228 -22.38 12.63 -10.25
N LEU A 229 -22.59 13.22 -9.09
CA LEU A 229 -21.79 14.33 -8.58
C LEU A 229 -21.16 13.88 -7.26
N GLY A 230 -19.92 14.23 -7.04
CA GLY A 230 -19.25 13.81 -5.83
C GLY A 230 -18.12 14.73 -5.38
N ASN A 231 -17.79 14.56 -4.12
CA ASN A 231 -16.62 15.12 -3.46
C ASN A 231 -15.87 14.00 -2.76
N GLU A 232 -14.57 14.03 -2.90
CA GLU A 232 -13.66 13.10 -2.23
C GLU A 232 -12.63 13.89 -1.42
N PHE A 233 -12.42 13.48 -0.19
CA PHE A 233 -11.35 13.98 0.66
C PHE A 233 -10.45 12.81 1.08
N ASN A 234 -9.15 12.94 0.86
CA ASN A 234 -8.14 11.98 1.31
C ASN A 234 -7.11 12.69 2.18
N HIS A 235 -6.78 12.08 3.29
CA HIS A 235 -5.70 12.50 4.16
C HIS A 235 -4.83 11.31 4.49
N GLU A 236 -3.54 11.41 4.16
CA GLU A 236 -2.51 10.45 4.51
C GLU A 236 -1.49 11.10 5.45
N SER A 237 -1.10 10.38 6.48
CA SER A 237 -0.05 10.76 7.42
C SER A 237 0.89 9.59 7.63
N ILE A 238 2.17 9.82 7.40
CA ILE A 238 3.23 8.84 7.59
C ILE A 238 4.19 9.38 8.64
N ARG A 239 4.53 8.53 9.61
CA ARG A 239 5.58 8.77 10.59
C ARG A 239 6.53 7.60 10.55
N ASN A 240 7.80 7.86 10.26
CA ASN A 240 8.89 6.89 10.35
C ASN A 240 9.79 7.26 11.52
N TRP A 241 10.30 6.26 12.20
CA TRP A 241 11.30 6.42 13.27
C TRP A 241 12.36 5.37 13.14
N ASP A 242 13.55 5.70 13.65
CA ASP A 242 14.70 4.82 13.71
C ASP A 242 15.49 5.17 14.98
N TYR A 243 15.70 4.17 15.82
CA TYR A 243 16.47 4.24 17.04
C TYR A 243 17.54 3.16 17.00
N TYR A 244 18.77 3.56 16.81
CA TYR A 244 19.91 2.66 16.76
C TYR A 244 20.79 2.83 17.98
N GLY A 245 21.11 1.71 18.65
CA GLY A 245 22.00 1.64 19.79
C GLY A 245 23.11 0.63 19.56
N SER A 246 24.34 0.99 19.87
CA SER A 246 25.49 0.09 19.72
C SER A 246 26.41 0.11 20.93
N ASN A 247 27.27 -0.93 21.03
CA ASN A 247 28.19 -1.16 22.14
C ASN A 247 27.45 -1.31 23.47
N PHE A 248 26.88 -2.48 23.68
CA PHE A 248 26.20 -2.82 24.94
C PHE A 248 27.17 -2.81 26.12
N ASN A 249 26.70 -2.38 27.29
CA ASN A 249 27.50 -2.36 28.51
C ASN A 249 27.78 -3.77 29.04
N PHE A 250 26.85 -4.71 28.85
CA PHE A 250 26.96 -6.11 29.27
C PHE A 250 26.09 -7.02 28.39
N PRO A 251 26.47 -8.31 28.24
CA PRO A 251 25.72 -9.26 27.43
C PRO A 251 24.43 -9.72 28.10
N GLY A 252 23.50 -10.28 27.28
CA GLY A 252 22.26 -10.89 27.77
C GLY A 252 21.16 -9.91 28.09
N PHE A 253 21.35 -8.62 27.81
CA PHE A 253 20.31 -7.58 27.95
C PHE A 253 20.21 -6.75 26.67
N THR A 254 19.46 -7.26 25.71
CA THR A 254 19.27 -6.70 24.38
C THR A 254 18.24 -5.57 24.38
N ASN A 255 18.53 -4.50 25.10
CA ASN A 255 17.69 -3.32 25.22
C ASN A 255 18.47 -2.08 24.81
N ILE A 256 17.81 -1.12 24.17
CA ILE A 256 18.44 0.12 23.71
C ILE A 256 19.08 0.91 24.87
N GLY A 257 18.51 0.81 26.08
CA GLY A 257 19.09 1.39 27.28
C GLY A 257 20.41 0.78 27.75
N ASN A 258 20.81 -0.39 27.21
CA ASN A 258 22.10 -1.03 27.43
C ASN A 258 23.19 -0.51 26.49
N ALA A 259 22.83 0.19 25.41
CA ALA A 259 23.79 0.72 24.44
C ALA A 259 24.51 1.97 24.96
N THR A 260 25.81 2.07 24.69
CA THR A 260 26.62 3.25 25.06
C THR A 260 26.60 4.34 23.99
N SER A 261 26.31 3.98 22.74
CA SER A 261 26.16 4.92 21.63
C SER A 261 24.75 4.85 21.07
N LEU A 262 24.09 5.98 21.01
CA LEU A 262 22.69 6.10 20.56
C LEU A 262 22.57 7.09 19.42
N THR A 263 21.82 6.70 18.38
CA THR A 263 21.38 7.62 17.34
C THR A 263 19.86 7.46 17.15
N SER A 264 19.20 8.54 16.76
CA SER A 264 17.77 8.50 16.50
C SER A 264 17.39 9.43 15.37
N SER A 265 16.41 9.05 14.59
CA SER A 265 15.80 9.90 13.60
C SER A 265 14.28 9.74 13.59
N GLU A 266 13.59 10.78 13.21
CA GLU A 266 12.15 10.76 13.00
C GLU A 266 11.81 11.59 11.75
N TYR A 267 10.92 11.07 10.93
CA TYR A 267 10.40 11.74 9.75
C TYR A 267 8.88 11.69 9.76
N LYS A 268 8.23 12.84 9.48
CA LYS A 268 6.78 12.93 9.35
C LYS A 268 6.42 13.56 8.01
N ARG A 269 5.43 12.97 7.34
CA ARG A 269 4.82 13.48 6.12
C ARG A 269 3.31 13.46 6.24
N GLN A 270 2.67 14.50 5.72
CA GLN A 270 1.23 14.55 5.57
C GLN A 270 0.87 15.01 4.16
N GLU A 271 -0.13 14.35 3.59
CA GLU A 271 -0.68 14.68 2.28
C GLU A 271 -2.19 14.77 2.37
N ARG A 272 -2.76 15.74 1.66
CA ARG A 272 -4.20 15.92 1.56
C ARG A 272 -4.59 16.16 0.11
N THR A 273 -5.66 15.50 -0.29
CA THR A 273 -6.27 15.70 -1.60
C THR A 273 -7.76 15.95 -1.41
N VAL A 274 -8.28 16.96 -2.09
CA VAL A 274 -9.72 17.24 -2.18
C VAL A 274 -10.10 17.21 -3.65
N GLY A 275 -11.00 16.31 -4.02
CA GLY A 275 -11.49 16.17 -5.39
C GLY A 275 -12.97 16.47 -5.48
N PHE A 276 -13.37 17.23 -6.52
CA PHE A 276 -14.76 17.38 -6.93
C PHE A 276 -14.91 16.74 -8.30
N PHE A 277 -15.90 15.89 -8.47
CA PHE A 277 -16.09 15.19 -9.72
C PHE A 277 -17.55 15.11 -10.13
N GLY A 278 -17.74 14.97 -11.44
CA GLY A 278 -19.04 14.72 -12.02
C GLY A 278 -18.94 13.75 -13.19
N SER A 279 -19.99 12.95 -13.35
CA SER A 279 -20.15 12.02 -14.47
C SER A 279 -21.57 12.13 -14.98
N LEU A 280 -21.71 12.26 -16.29
CA LEU A 280 -22.96 12.18 -17.02
C LEU A 280 -22.85 11.02 -17.99
N SER A 281 -23.70 10.00 -17.84
CA SER A 281 -23.85 8.91 -18.80
C SER A 281 -25.27 8.93 -19.37
N MET A 282 -25.37 8.95 -20.69
CA MET A 282 -26.63 8.96 -21.41
C MET A 282 -26.65 7.89 -22.47
N SER A 283 -27.75 7.18 -22.62
CA SER A 283 -27.96 6.28 -23.73
C SER A 283 -29.31 6.53 -24.41
N TRP A 284 -29.34 6.36 -25.72
CA TRP A 284 -30.54 6.47 -26.53
C TRP A 284 -30.79 5.15 -27.26
N GLN A 285 -31.97 4.57 -27.04
CA GLN A 285 -32.43 3.32 -27.63
C GLN A 285 -31.42 2.16 -27.49
N ASP A 286 -30.60 2.17 -26.46
CA ASP A 286 -29.47 1.27 -26.31
C ASP A 286 -28.54 1.22 -27.55
N GLN A 287 -28.61 2.24 -28.40
CA GLN A 287 -27.87 2.33 -29.65
C GLN A 287 -26.73 3.36 -29.57
N VAL A 288 -26.98 4.51 -28.99
CA VAL A 288 -25.99 5.57 -28.83
C VAL A 288 -25.70 5.77 -27.35
N TYR A 289 -24.43 5.84 -26.99
CA TYR A 289 -23.95 6.00 -25.62
C TYR A 289 -23.01 7.19 -25.55
N LEU A 290 -23.27 8.10 -24.66
CA LEU A 290 -22.40 9.23 -24.35
C LEU A 290 -22.04 9.19 -22.86
N THR A 291 -20.75 9.30 -22.55
CA THR A 291 -20.30 9.53 -21.18
C THR A 291 -19.38 10.76 -21.17
N VAL A 292 -19.67 11.68 -20.28
CA VAL A 292 -18.85 12.88 -20.03
C VAL A 292 -18.46 12.88 -18.56
N THR A 293 -17.18 13.02 -18.27
CA THR A 293 -16.71 13.14 -16.90
C THR A 293 -15.82 14.36 -16.74
N GLY A 294 -15.78 14.88 -15.53
CA GLY A 294 -14.84 15.92 -15.14
C GLY A 294 -14.48 15.76 -13.68
N ARG A 295 -13.22 15.96 -13.38
CA ARG A 295 -12.71 15.96 -12.00
C ARG A 295 -11.75 17.11 -11.80
N ASN A 296 -11.87 17.80 -10.69
CA ASN A 296 -10.93 18.81 -10.24
C ASN A 296 -10.33 18.41 -8.91
N ASP A 297 -9.02 18.25 -8.85
CA ASP A 297 -8.29 17.89 -7.63
C ASP A 297 -7.50 19.09 -7.10
N TYR A 298 -7.48 19.20 -5.78
CA TYR A 298 -6.61 20.08 -5.01
C TYR A 298 -5.66 19.21 -4.19
N VAL A 299 -4.35 19.27 -4.51
CA VAL A 299 -3.34 18.40 -3.87
C VAL A 299 -2.36 19.23 -3.06
N SER A 300 -2.19 18.88 -1.78
CA SER A 300 -1.35 19.63 -0.85
C SER A 300 0.14 19.55 -1.14
N THR A 301 0.59 18.52 -1.89
CA THR A 301 1.99 18.31 -2.27
C THR A 301 2.43 19.13 -3.48
N MET A 302 1.55 19.95 -4.04
CA MET A 302 1.84 20.86 -5.14
C MET A 302 2.11 22.28 -4.65
N PRO A 303 2.87 23.10 -5.39
CA PRO A 303 3.05 24.53 -5.11
C PRO A 303 1.69 25.24 -5.00
N ARG A 304 1.60 26.27 -4.17
CA ARG A 304 0.32 26.96 -3.91
C ARG A 304 -0.38 27.43 -5.18
N GLY A 305 0.36 27.88 -6.18
CA GLY A 305 -0.17 28.35 -7.48
C GLY A 305 -0.67 27.24 -8.40
N SER A 306 -0.22 25.99 -8.21
CA SER A 306 -0.48 24.86 -9.11
C SER A 306 -1.17 23.67 -8.40
N ARG A 307 -1.86 23.93 -7.28
CA ARG A 307 -2.54 22.88 -6.49
C ARG A 307 -3.81 22.33 -7.11
N SER A 308 -4.45 23.12 -7.97
CA SER A 308 -5.73 22.79 -8.58
C SER A 308 -5.55 22.44 -10.04
N PHE A 309 -6.05 21.28 -10.44
CA PHE A 309 -6.01 20.85 -11.83
C PHE A 309 -7.27 20.04 -12.19
N PHE A 310 -7.75 20.27 -13.41
CA PHE A 310 -8.99 19.72 -13.91
C PHE A 310 -8.72 18.71 -15.03
N TYR A 311 -9.41 17.55 -14.98
CA TYR A 311 -9.32 16.50 -16.00
C TYR A 311 -10.70 16.22 -16.58
N PRO A 312 -10.94 16.54 -17.84
CA PRO A 312 -12.14 16.13 -18.55
C PRO A 312 -11.98 14.79 -19.24
N SER A 313 -13.08 14.07 -19.43
CA SER A 313 -13.16 13.00 -20.41
C SER A 313 -14.51 12.98 -21.12
N VAL A 314 -14.49 12.51 -22.36
CA VAL A 314 -15.69 12.30 -23.17
C VAL A 314 -15.53 10.98 -23.92
N SER A 315 -16.55 10.14 -23.87
CA SER A 315 -16.61 8.93 -24.68
C SER A 315 -17.95 8.81 -25.40
N LEU A 316 -17.89 8.38 -26.65
CA LEU A 316 -19.04 8.14 -27.52
C LEU A 316 -18.98 6.69 -28.03
N GLY A 317 -20.08 5.98 -27.91
CA GLY A 317 -20.27 4.66 -28.48
C GLY A 317 -21.52 4.61 -29.36
N TRP A 318 -21.42 4.00 -30.53
CA TRP A 318 -22.53 3.84 -31.44
C TRP A 318 -22.62 2.42 -31.97
N GLU A 319 -23.70 1.71 -31.58
CA GLU A 319 -24.05 0.38 -32.09
C GLU A 319 -24.85 0.53 -33.37
N PHE A 320 -24.17 0.71 -34.49
CA PHE A 320 -24.78 1.03 -35.76
C PHE A 320 -25.60 -0.14 -36.36
N THR A 321 -25.38 -1.37 -35.92
CA THR A 321 -26.15 -2.54 -36.35
C THR A 321 -27.58 -2.55 -35.83
N LYS A 322 -27.94 -1.68 -34.90
CA LYS A 322 -29.33 -1.45 -34.49
C LYS A 322 -30.14 -0.56 -35.48
N LEU A 323 -29.50 -0.04 -36.49
CA LEU A 323 -30.22 0.64 -37.55
C LEU A 323 -31.15 -0.34 -38.26
N PRO A 324 -32.41 0.06 -38.62
CA PRO A 324 -33.43 -0.85 -39.13
C PRO A 324 -33.00 -1.71 -40.33
N PHE A 325 -32.17 -1.15 -41.21
CA PHE A 325 -31.69 -1.84 -42.43
C PHE A 325 -30.52 -2.83 -42.15
N LEU A 326 -29.94 -2.85 -40.90
CA LEU A 326 -28.84 -3.74 -40.48
C LEU A 326 -29.30 -4.77 -39.44
N GLN A 327 -30.43 -4.58 -38.79
CA GLN A 327 -30.87 -5.40 -37.64
C GLN A 327 -30.90 -6.90 -37.88
N ASN A 328 -31.10 -7.39 -39.07
CA ASN A 328 -31.17 -8.83 -39.37
C ASN A 328 -30.06 -9.28 -40.33
N ASN A 329 -28.94 -8.58 -40.35
CA ASN A 329 -27.85 -8.90 -41.23
C ASN A 329 -27.20 -10.24 -40.80
N LYS A 330 -27.19 -11.23 -41.73
CA LYS A 330 -26.68 -12.56 -41.46
C LYS A 330 -25.14 -12.62 -41.42
N ILE A 331 -24.46 -11.62 -42.01
CA ILE A 331 -23.02 -11.53 -42.03
C ILE A 331 -22.51 -10.73 -40.84
N LEU A 332 -22.91 -9.48 -40.69
CA LEU A 332 -22.54 -8.59 -39.58
C LEU A 332 -23.67 -8.54 -38.55
N ASN A 333 -23.53 -9.31 -37.48
CA ASN A 333 -24.57 -9.43 -36.46
C ASN A 333 -24.48 -8.35 -35.38
N TYR A 334 -23.29 -7.80 -35.13
CA TYR A 334 -23.04 -6.75 -34.20
C TYR A 334 -21.93 -5.84 -34.74
N GLY A 335 -22.13 -4.54 -34.61
CA GLY A 335 -21.13 -3.55 -34.95
C GLY A 335 -21.29 -2.32 -34.08
N LYS A 336 -20.22 -1.98 -33.36
CA LYS A 336 -20.13 -0.81 -32.49
C LYS A 336 -18.87 -0.02 -32.84
N LEU A 337 -19.04 1.28 -33.07
CA LEU A 337 -17.95 2.24 -33.14
C LEU A 337 -17.83 2.96 -31.80
N ARG A 338 -16.60 3.27 -31.43
CA ARG A 338 -16.30 4.02 -30.20
C ARG A 338 -15.22 5.07 -30.45
N ALA A 339 -15.36 6.18 -29.77
CA ALA A 339 -14.34 7.23 -29.73
C ALA A 339 -14.28 7.81 -28.33
N SER A 340 -13.08 8.09 -27.84
CA SER A 340 -12.90 8.73 -26.54
C SER A 340 -11.76 9.73 -26.54
N PHE A 341 -11.90 10.69 -25.67
CA PHE A 341 -10.90 11.65 -25.27
C PHE A 341 -10.84 11.68 -23.76
N ALA A 342 -9.66 11.61 -23.19
CA ALA A 342 -9.47 11.74 -21.75
C ALA A 342 -8.17 12.48 -21.43
N GLN A 343 -8.23 13.31 -20.40
CA GLN A 343 -7.05 13.87 -19.77
C GLN A 343 -6.91 13.31 -18.36
N VAL A 344 -5.68 13.00 -17.94
CA VAL A 344 -5.35 12.56 -16.59
C VAL A 344 -4.12 13.31 -16.12
N GLY A 345 -4.21 13.95 -14.97
CA GLY A 345 -3.09 14.63 -14.35
C GLY A 345 -2.46 13.78 -13.25
N GLN A 346 -1.16 13.92 -13.07
CA GLN A 346 -0.42 13.33 -11.97
C GLN A 346 0.28 14.42 -11.18
N ALA A 347 -0.05 14.54 -9.90
CA ALA A 347 0.61 15.48 -9.00
C ALA A 347 2.07 15.10 -8.76
N GLY A 348 2.93 16.11 -8.62
CA GLY A 348 4.30 15.94 -8.16
C GLY A 348 4.42 16.12 -6.64
N ASN A 349 5.61 15.84 -6.14
CA ASN A 349 5.97 16.12 -4.75
C ASN A 349 6.82 17.39 -4.69
N TYR A 350 6.20 18.49 -4.33
CA TYR A 350 6.90 19.75 -4.04
C TYR A 350 7.17 19.85 -2.55
N TYR A 351 8.45 19.87 -2.19
CA TYR A 351 8.87 20.19 -0.83
C TYR A 351 9.35 21.64 -0.83
N ALA A 352 8.77 22.45 0.05
CA ALA A 352 9.19 23.84 0.15
C ALA A 352 10.70 23.96 0.38
N ASN A 353 11.34 24.93 -0.32
CA ASN A 353 12.80 25.08 -0.37
C ASN A 353 13.47 25.47 0.97
N TYR A 354 12.72 25.57 2.05
CA TYR A 354 13.20 25.83 3.41
C TYR A 354 13.15 24.61 4.32
N TYR A 355 13.25 23.40 3.74
CA TYR A 355 13.37 22.21 4.54
C TYR A 355 14.82 22.07 5.03
N TYR A 356 15.02 22.36 6.29
CA TYR A 356 16.33 22.26 6.93
C TYR A 356 16.40 21.00 7.77
N THR A 357 17.44 20.21 7.56
CA THR A 357 17.85 19.18 8.51
C THR A 357 18.85 19.80 9.46
N PRO A 358 18.70 19.72 10.78
CA PRO A 358 19.77 20.13 11.68
C PRO A 358 21.00 19.29 11.38
N THR A 359 22.07 19.93 10.98
CA THR A 359 23.35 19.26 10.73
C THR A 359 24.46 20.01 11.46
N TYR A 360 25.40 19.24 12.02
CA TYR A 360 26.64 19.80 12.53
C TYR A 360 27.61 19.92 11.35
N GLY A 361 27.72 21.10 10.78
CA GLY A 361 28.60 21.35 9.66
C GLY A 361 27.87 21.61 8.34
N GLY A 362 28.58 21.78 7.28
CA GLY A 362 28.02 22.09 5.97
C GLY A 362 28.74 21.36 4.86
N GLY A 363 27.98 20.90 3.88
CA GLY A 363 28.48 20.26 2.71
C GLY A 363 28.45 18.73 2.75
N MET A 364 28.63 18.16 1.57
CA MET A 364 28.68 16.71 1.34
C MET A 364 30.01 16.36 0.71
N TYR A 365 30.67 15.33 1.22
CA TYR A 365 31.84 14.74 0.59
C TYR A 365 31.51 13.28 0.27
N SER A 366 31.55 12.93 -1.00
CA SER A 366 31.35 11.56 -1.47
C SER A 366 30.11 10.86 -0.85
N TYR A 367 28.95 11.53 -0.87
CA TYR A 367 27.69 11.08 -0.29
C TYR A 367 27.58 11.09 1.24
N TYR A 368 28.64 11.47 1.95
CA TYR A 368 28.59 11.59 3.41
C TYR A 368 28.51 13.06 3.83
N PRO A 369 27.65 13.41 4.79
CA PRO A 369 27.64 14.75 5.33
C PRO A 369 28.97 15.03 6.04
N VAL A 370 29.57 16.17 5.74
CA VAL A 370 30.73 16.65 6.48
C VAL A 370 30.26 17.31 7.74
N THR A 371 30.51 16.69 8.88
CA THR A 371 30.15 17.22 10.19
C THR A 371 31.35 17.84 10.89
N TYR A 372 31.21 19.08 11.32
CA TYR A 372 32.20 19.72 12.21
C TYR A 372 31.46 20.50 13.29
N PRO A 373 31.83 20.35 14.56
CA PRO A 373 31.19 21.12 15.62
C PRO A 373 31.60 22.59 15.50
N LEU A 374 30.63 23.49 15.58
CA LEU A 374 30.93 24.89 15.77
C LEU A 374 31.55 25.09 17.16
N PRO A 375 32.51 26.03 17.30
CA PRO A 375 33.19 26.28 18.58
C PRO A 375 32.21 26.61 19.73
N SER A 376 31.04 27.13 19.41
CA SER A 376 29.99 27.47 20.36
C SER A 376 29.04 26.30 20.76
N GLY A 377 29.20 25.11 20.15
CA GLY A 377 28.27 23.99 20.34
C GLY A 377 26.85 24.22 19.78
N VAL A 378 26.65 25.28 19.01
CA VAL A 378 25.36 25.65 18.45
C VAL A 378 25.08 24.77 17.21
N SER A 379 23.90 24.17 17.18
CA SER A 379 23.41 23.44 16.01
C SER A 379 23.17 24.41 14.85
N THR A 380 23.61 24.02 13.66
CA THR A 380 23.41 24.79 12.42
C THR A 380 22.43 24.10 11.52
N PHE A 381 21.75 24.87 10.69
CA PHE A 381 20.87 24.37 9.64
C PHE A 381 21.58 24.53 8.29
N THR A 382 21.53 23.48 7.46
CA THR A 382 22.01 23.54 6.09
C THR A 382 20.80 23.50 5.16
N PRO A 383 20.77 24.33 4.10
CA PRO A 383 19.75 24.18 3.06
C PRO A 383 19.77 22.76 2.50
N TYR A 384 18.59 22.23 2.22
CA TYR A 384 18.50 20.95 1.57
C TYR A 384 19.19 21.02 0.18
N TYR A 385 19.90 19.97 -0.21
CA TYR A 385 20.69 19.97 -1.44
C TYR A 385 19.86 19.94 -2.73
N ARG A 386 18.56 19.68 -2.62
CA ARG A 386 17.62 19.73 -3.75
C ARG A 386 16.82 21.03 -3.69
N VAL A 387 16.73 21.69 -4.81
CA VAL A 387 15.84 22.85 -5.02
C VAL A 387 14.66 22.36 -5.83
N TYR A 388 13.46 22.67 -5.36
CA TYR A 388 12.21 22.33 -6.04
C TYR A 388 11.71 23.54 -6.80
N ASP A 389 11.18 23.29 -8.00
CA ASP A 389 10.59 24.33 -8.84
C ASP A 389 9.29 24.84 -8.19
N GLU A 390 9.23 26.12 -7.90
CA GLU A 390 8.04 26.78 -7.36
C GLU A 390 6.88 26.88 -8.36
N GLU A 391 7.20 26.74 -9.66
CA GLU A 391 6.22 26.71 -10.76
C GLU A 391 5.87 25.28 -11.21
N LEU A 392 6.26 24.26 -10.43
CA LEU A 392 5.98 22.87 -10.73
C LEU A 392 4.52 22.67 -11.09
N LYS A 393 4.28 22.10 -12.27
CA LYS A 393 2.96 21.74 -12.78
C LYS A 393 2.71 20.25 -12.63
N PRO A 394 1.44 19.81 -12.54
CA PRO A 394 1.13 18.39 -12.64
C PRO A 394 1.48 17.89 -14.04
N GLN A 395 2.03 16.67 -14.11
CA GLN A 395 2.18 15.97 -15.39
C GLN A 395 0.80 15.72 -15.96
N ASN A 396 0.59 16.03 -17.23
CA ASN A 396 -0.68 15.84 -17.92
C ASN A 396 -0.54 14.81 -19.04
N THR A 397 -1.43 13.82 -19.02
CA THR A 397 -1.51 12.79 -20.05
C THR A 397 -2.83 12.94 -20.77
N THR A 398 -2.76 13.19 -22.08
CA THR A 398 -3.91 13.27 -22.97
C THR A 398 -3.98 12.00 -23.82
N ASN A 399 -5.14 11.34 -23.81
CA ASN A 399 -5.38 10.12 -24.58
C ASN A 399 -6.55 10.29 -25.53
N TYR A 400 -6.36 9.87 -26.78
CA TYR A 400 -7.38 9.78 -27.80
C TYR A 400 -7.50 8.33 -28.25
N GLU A 401 -8.71 7.81 -28.28
CA GLU A 401 -8.95 6.45 -28.74
C GLU A 401 -10.09 6.41 -29.74
N VAL A 402 -9.93 5.58 -30.78
CA VAL A 402 -11.01 5.21 -31.69
C VAL A 402 -10.99 3.69 -31.84
N GLY A 403 -12.16 3.08 -31.91
CA GLY A 403 -12.24 1.63 -32.00
C GLY A 403 -13.52 1.15 -32.68
N ALA A 404 -13.46 -0.09 -33.13
CA ALA A 404 -14.58 -0.80 -33.72
C ALA A 404 -14.65 -2.22 -33.16
N ASP A 405 -15.83 -2.64 -32.78
CA ASP A 405 -16.14 -4.00 -32.32
C ASP A 405 -17.15 -4.59 -33.32
N LEU A 406 -16.73 -5.62 -34.04
CA LEU A 406 -17.52 -6.22 -35.14
C LEU A 406 -17.67 -7.73 -34.89
N HIS A 407 -18.91 -8.24 -34.96
CA HIS A 407 -19.18 -9.66 -34.87
C HIS A 407 -19.83 -10.15 -36.15
N PHE A 408 -19.27 -11.21 -36.70
CA PHE A 408 -19.71 -11.79 -37.96
C PHE A 408 -20.20 -13.23 -37.79
N PHE A 409 -21.12 -13.65 -38.67
CA PHE A 409 -21.59 -15.03 -38.81
C PHE A 409 -22.15 -15.63 -37.52
N GLY A 410 -23.04 -14.90 -36.84
CA GLY A 410 -23.58 -15.35 -35.57
C GLY A 410 -22.54 -15.33 -34.43
N SER A 411 -21.65 -14.33 -34.42
CA SER A 411 -20.55 -14.16 -33.46
C SER A 411 -19.48 -15.26 -33.50
N ARG A 412 -19.37 -16.02 -34.61
CA ARG A 412 -18.30 -16.98 -34.81
C ARG A 412 -16.94 -16.31 -35.05
N LEU A 413 -16.95 -15.13 -35.67
CA LEU A 413 -15.77 -14.28 -35.85
C LEU A 413 -16.02 -12.97 -35.16
N LYS A 414 -15.14 -12.59 -34.20
CA LYS A 414 -15.11 -11.31 -33.53
C LYS A 414 -13.85 -10.58 -33.90
N VAL A 415 -13.98 -9.34 -34.30
CA VAL A 415 -12.87 -8.44 -34.63
C VAL A 415 -13.01 -7.21 -33.75
N GLU A 416 -12.04 -6.99 -32.87
CA GLU A 416 -11.93 -5.82 -32.03
C GLU A 416 -10.66 -5.08 -32.44
N TYR A 417 -10.83 -3.81 -32.80
CA TYR A 417 -9.73 -2.94 -33.18
C TYR A 417 -9.78 -1.66 -32.37
N THR A 418 -8.66 -1.26 -31.83
CA THR A 418 -8.50 0.03 -31.12
C THR A 418 -7.20 0.68 -31.58
N TYR A 419 -7.31 1.92 -31.95
CA TYR A 419 -6.17 2.83 -32.15
C TYR A 419 -6.14 3.83 -31.00
N SER A 420 -5.01 3.94 -30.33
CA SER A 420 -4.80 4.87 -29.21
C SER A 420 -3.61 5.77 -29.51
N LEU A 421 -3.77 7.04 -29.23
CA LEU A 421 -2.72 8.08 -29.29
C LEU A 421 -2.63 8.73 -27.92
N GLN A 422 -1.46 8.60 -27.28
CA GLN A 422 -1.17 9.18 -25.98
C GLN A 422 -0.11 10.27 -26.11
N ASN A 423 -0.36 11.42 -25.50
CA ASN A 423 0.60 12.51 -25.36
C ASN A 423 0.79 12.84 -23.89
N VAL A 424 2.05 12.97 -23.47
CA VAL A 424 2.40 13.29 -22.07
C VAL A 424 3.17 14.59 -22.06
N GLU A 425 2.68 15.57 -21.31
CA GLU A 425 3.26 16.90 -21.15
C GLU A 425 3.62 17.16 -19.69
N ASP A 426 4.55 18.10 -19.46
CA ASP A 426 5.01 18.52 -18.14
C ASP A 426 5.53 17.32 -17.31
N GLN A 427 6.31 16.42 -17.92
CA GLN A 427 6.87 15.27 -17.23
C GLN A 427 7.81 15.71 -16.09
N ILE A 428 7.63 15.12 -14.92
CA ILE A 428 8.41 15.44 -13.72
C ILE A 428 9.60 14.49 -13.67
N PHE A 429 10.81 15.05 -13.72
CA PHE A 429 12.09 14.34 -13.58
C PHE A 429 12.77 14.76 -12.28
N TYR A 430 13.50 13.83 -11.65
CA TYR A 430 14.25 14.05 -10.41
C TYR A 430 15.74 13.87 -10.64
#